data_715a8e8e27944bd720c0eaf2543c2fd0
#
_entry.id   715a8e8e27944bd720c0eaf2543c2fd0
#
_cell.length_a   1.000
_cell.length_b   1.000
_cell.length_c   1.000
_cell.angle_alpha   90.00
_cell.angle_beta   90.00
_cell.angle_gamma   90.00
#
_symmetry.space_group_name_H-M   'P 1'
#
loop_
_entity.id
_entity.type
_entity.pdbx_description
1 polymer ?
#
loop_
_entity_poly.entity_id
_entity_poly.type
_entity_poly.pdbx_seq_one_letter_code
_entity_poly.pdbx_strand_id
1 'polypeptide(L)'
;METSTTTGTGNFTLAGAVAGYRTFTSAIGLNILFDYCIEAVDANGEPTGEWEVGEGYLSGTATLVRAKTEASSNANAAVNFAAATKRVFLTFSANEIQDKGQIFARASYLALN
;
A
#
# COMPACT_ATOMS: atom_id res chain seq x y z
N MET A 1 -3.92 8.53 -0.49
CA MET A 1 -4.47 7.46 0.35
C MET A 1 -5.91 7.20 -0.04
N GLU A 2 -6.25 5.94 -0.16
CA GLU A 2 -7.63 5.52 -0.41
C GLU A 2 -8.06 4.54 0.66
N THR A 3 -9.37 4.32 0.77
CA THR A 3 -9.90 3.29 1.66
C THR A 3 -10.42 2.10 0.87
N SER A 4 -10.61 0.99 1.55
CA SER A 4 -11.23 -0.21 0.99
C SER A 4 -11.94 -0.99 2.09
N THR A 5 -13.03 -1.65 1.73
CA THR A 5 -13.71 -2.60 2.62
C THR A 5 -13.56 -4.04 2.14
N THR A 6 -12.73 -4.27 1.14
CA THR A 6 -12.53 -5.60 0.56
C THR A 6 -11.97 -6.56 1.62
N THR A 7 -12.47 -7.79 1.60
CA THR A 7 -12.01 -8.88 2.46
C THR A 7 -11.20 -9.89 1.65
N GLY A 8 -10.50 -10.78 2.34
CA GLY A 8 -9.80 -11.88 1.69
C GLY A 8 -8.38 -11.56 1.27
N THR A 9 -7.82 -12.44 0.45
CA THR A 9 -6.43 -12.37 -0.01
C THR A 9 -6.29 -11.88 -1.46
N GLY A 10 -7.41 -11.63 -2.13
CA GLY A 10 -7.40 -11.25 -3.55
C GLY A 10 -7.18 -9.76 -3.78
N ASN A 11 -7.56 -9.32 -4.98
CA ASN A 11 -7.46 -7.91 -5.33
C ASN A 11 -8.34 -7.06 -4.42
N PHE A 12 -7.89 -5.83 -4.16
CA PHE A 12 -8.66 -4.86 -3.38
C PHE A 12 -9.42 -3.92 -4.30
N THR A 13 -10.69 -3.68 -3.93
CA THR A 13 -11.49 -2.61 -4.56
C THR A 13 -11.31 -1.35 -3.73
N LEU A 14 -10.76 -0.33 -4.36
CA LEU A 14 -10.52 0.97 -3.71
C LEU A 14 -11.79 1.81 -3.77
N ALA A 15 -12.07 2.51 -2.69
CA ALA A 15 -13.31 3.28 -2.53
C ALA A 15 -13.16 4.76 -2.88
N GLY A 16 -11.99 5.18 -3.34
CA GLY A 16 -11.71 6.57 -3.66
C GLY A 16 -10.82 7.24 -2.62
N ALA A 17 -10.33 8.41 -2.97
CA ALA A 17 -9.38 9.13 -2.13
C ALA A 17 -10.01 9.59 -0.82
N VAL A 18 -9.26 9.47 0.26
CA VAL A 18 -9.59 10.12 1.52
C VAL A 18 -9.46 11.63 1.33
N ALA A 19 -10.31 12.41 2.01
CA ALA A 19 -10.28 13.86 1.88
C ALA A 19 -8.88 14.41 2.15
N GLY A 20 -8.40 15.25 1.24
CA GLY A 20 -7.06 15.81 1.29
C GLY A 20 -5.99 14.97 0.60
N TYR A 21 -6.34 13.80 0.08
CA TYR A 21 -5.41 12.90 -0.61
C TYR A 21 -5.79 12.73 -2.07
N ARG A 22 -4.86 12.20 -2.86
CA ARG A 22 -5.09 11.86 -4.27
C ARG A 22 -5.45 10.39 -4.39
N THR A 23 -6.15 10.03 -5.48
CA THR A 23 -6.31 8.62 -5.84
C THR A 23 -4.98 8.07 -6.34
N PHE A 24 -4.80 6.75 -6.23
CA PHE A 24 -3.61 6.11 -6.79
C PHE A 24 -3.55 6.28 -8.30
N THR A 25 -4.69 6.20 -8.97
CA THR A 25 -4.73 6.39 -10.42
C THR A 25 -4.18 7.75 -10.83
N SER A 26 -4.55 8.80 -10.11
CA SER A 26 -4.07 10.15 -10.43
C SER A 26 -2.59 10.34 -10.05
N ALA A 27 -2.12 9.62 -9.02
CA ALA A 27 -0.76 9.77 -8.53
C ALA A 27 0.24 8.92 -9.30
N ILE A 28 -0.14 7.70 -9.70
CA ILE A 28 0.77 6.72 -10.28
C ILE A 28 0.37 6.33 -11.69
N GLY A 29 -0.93 6.13 -11.93
CA GLY A 29 -1.44 5.58 -13.18
C GLY A 29 -1.69 4.08 -13.12
N LEU A 30 -2.11 3.50 -14.24
CA LEU A 30 -2.45 2.09 -14.33
C LEU A 30 -1.24 1.25 -14.74
N ASN A 31 -1.22 0.00 -14.30
CA ASN A 31 -0.25 -1.02 -14.70
C ASN A 31 1.22 -0.64 -14.41
N ILE A 32 1.43 0.12 -13.35
CA ILE A 32 2.76 0.51 -12.88
C ILE A 32 2.94 -0.07 -11.49
N LEU A 33 3.99 -0.84 -11.26
CA LEU A 33 4.30 -1.43 -9.97
C LEU A 33 4.64 -0.34 -8.96
N PHE A 34 4.11 -0.50 -7.75
CA PHE A 34 4.43 0.37 -6.63
C PHE A 34 4.33 -0.41 -5.32
N ASP A 35 4.93 0.13 -4.29
CA ASP A 35 4.83 -0.46 -2.95
C ASP A 35 3.62 0.12 -2.23
N TYR A 36 2.81 -0.75 -1.65
CA TYR A 36 1.60 -0.37 -0.92
C TYR A 36 1.69 -0.82 0.52
N CYS A 37 0.93 -0.16 1.37
CA CYS A 37 0.63 -0.61 2.71
C CYS A 37 -0.88 -0.63 2.89
N ILE A 38 -1.39 -1.72 3.44
CA ILE A 38 -2.79 -1.87 3.79
C ILE A 38 -2.86 -2.04 5.31
N GLU A 39 -3.66 -1.21 5.97
CA GLU A 39 -3.87 -1.29 7.40
C GLU A 39 -5.35 -1.30 7.70
N ALA A 40 -5.81 -2.34 8.40
CA ALA A 40 -7.20 -2.42 8.83
C ALA A 40 -7.41 -1.57 10.08
N VAL A 41 -8.51 -0.83 10.11
CA VAL A 41 -8.87 0.03 11.23
C VAL A 41 -10.29 -0.27 11.70
N ASP A 42 -10.56 0.01 12.96
CA ASP A 42 -11.90 -0.14 13.51
C ASP A 42 -12.76 1.13 13.24
N ALA A 43 -13.97 1.17 13.83
CA ALA A 43 -14.89 2.30 13.63
C ALA A 43 -14.32 3.63 14.15
N ASN A 44 -13.38 3.58 15.06
CA ASN A 44 -12.73 4.77 15.63
C ASN A 44 -11.43 5.14 14.87
N GLY A 45 -11.08 4.39 13.84
CA GLY A 45 -9.85 4.60 13.09
C GLY A 45 -8.61 4.02 13.75
N GLU A 46 -8.78 3.19 14.78
CA GLU A 46 -7.66 2.53 15.45
C GLU A 46 -7.26 1.26 14.72
N PRO A 47 -5.95 0.95 14.59
CA PRO A 47 -5.51 -0.27 13.95
C PRO A 47 -6.09 -1.52 14.63
N THR A 48 -6.54 -2.49 13.81
CA THR A 48 -7.04 -3.76 14.33
C THR A 48 -5.95 -4.80 14.55
N GLY A 49 -4.76 -4.55 13.99
CA GLY A 49 -3.65 -5.50 14.02
C GLY A 49 -3.44 -6.23 12.69
N GLU A 50 -4.37 -6.14 11.75
CA GLU A 50 -4.17 -6.67 10.40
C GLU A 50 -3.52 -5.63 9.51
N TRP A 51 -2.39 -5.99 8.93
CA TRP A 51 -1.67 -5.10 8.02
C TRP A 51 -0.84 -5.90 7.03
N GLU A 52 -0.56 -5.27 5.90
CA GLU A 52 0.24 -5.88 4.85
C GLU A 52 1.01 -4.81 4.08
N VAL A 53 2.27 -5.09 3.82
CA VAL A 53 3.12 -4.30 2.94
C VAL A 53 3.52 -5.16 1.77
N GLY A 54 3.41 -4.65 0.57
CA GLY A 54 3.74 -5.43 -0.60
C GLY A 54 3.92 -4.59 -1.84
N GLU A 55 4.04 -5.28 -2.95
CA GLU A 55 4.17 -4.69 -4.27
C GLU A 55 2.95 -5.05 -5.11
N GLY A 56 2.41 -4.08 -5.81
CA GLY A 56 1.23 -4.28 -6.62
C GLY A 56 1.11 -3.24 -7.72
N TYR A 57 -0.02 -3.24 -8.38
CA TYR A 57 -0.32 -2.30 -9.45
C TYR A 57 -1.84 -2.13 -9.56
N LEU A 58 -2.26 -1.07 -10.23
CA LEU A 58 -3.67 -0.88 -10.52
C LEU A 58 -3.98 -1.49 -11.88
N SER A 59 -4.87 -2.47 -11.92
CA SER A 59 -5.38 -3.02 -13.16
C SER A 59 -6.57 -2.24 -13.71
N GLY A 60 -7.14 -1.38 -12.88
CA GLY A 60 -8.24 -0.47 -13.19
C GLY A 60 -8.25 0.64 -12.17
N THR A 61 -9.06 1.67 -12.38
CA THR A 61 -9.06 2.87 -11.52
C THR A 61 -9.37 2.58 -10.06
N ALA A 62 -10.07 1.48 -9.79
CA ALA A 62 -10.47 1.09 -8.44
C ALA A 62 -9.97 -0.30 -8.05
N THR A 63 -9.08 -0.90 -8.82
CA THR A 63 -8.63 -2.28 -8.56
C THR A 63 -7.13 -2.31 -8.29
N LEU A 64 -6.77 -2.65 -7.05
CA LEU A 64 -5.39 -2.90 -6.66
C LEU A 64 -5.12 -4.40 -6.70
N VAL A 65 -4.16 -4.80 -7.54
CA VAL A 65 -3.67 -6.17 -7.58
C VAL A 65 -2.53 -6.31 -6.57
N ARG A 66 -2.70 -7.19 -5.62
CA ARG A 66 -1.69 -7.50 -4.59
C ARG A 66 -0.73 -8.54 -5.16
N ALA A 67 0.25 -8.08 -5.92
CA ALA A 67 1.10 -8.98 -6.69
C ALA A 67 2.10 -9.75 -5.82
N LYS A 68 2.63 -9.11 -4.77
CA LYS A 68 3.61 -9.73 -3.90
C LYS A 68 3.48 -9.15 -2.49
N THR A 69 3.36 -10.02 -1.50
CA THR A 69 3.41 -9.62 -0.09
C THR A 69 4.86 -9.68 0.40
N GLU A 70 5.32 -8.62 1.01
CA GLU A 70 6.70 -8.55 1.51
C GLU A 70 6.76 -8.71 3.02
N ALA A 71 5.81 -8.10 3.72
CA ALA A 71 5.69 -8.23 5.18
C ALA A 71 4.23 -8.11 5.55
N SER A 72 3.80 -8.80 6.59
CA SER A 72 2.42 -8.73 7.03
C SER A 72 2.22 -9.24 8.45
N SER A 73 1.04 -8.97 8.99
CA SER A 73 0.60 -9.54 10.26
C SER A 73 0.30 -11.04 10.18
N ASN A 74 0.35 -11.63 8.99
CA ASN A 74 0.14 -13.06 8.77
C ASN A 74 1.45 -13.76 8.42
N ALA A 75 2.45 -13.61 9.28
CA ALA A 75 3.78 -14.22 9.10
C ALA A 75 4.39 -13.90 7.73
N ASN A 76 4.20 -12.67 7.26
CA ASN A 76 4.69 -12.15 5.99
C ASN A 76 4.05 -12.81 4.75
N ALA A 77 2.94 -13.50 4.93
CA ALA A 77 2.10 -13.98 3.84
C ALA A 77 0.93 -13.05 3.62
N ALA A 78 0.24 -13.19 2.50
CA ALA A 78 -0.93 -12.38 2.20
C ALA A 78 -1.96 -12.49 3.34
N VAL A 79 -2.48 -11.35 3.76
CA VAL A 79 -3.46 -11.30 4.84
C VAL A 79 -4.85 -11.58 4.28
N ASN A 80 -5.56 -12.48 4.93
CA ASN A 80 -6.98 -12.68 4.67
C ASN A 80 -7.75 -11.66 5.50
N PHE A 81 -7.88 -10.46 4.96
CA PHE A 81 -8.47 -9.34 5.70
C PHE A 81 -9.91 -9.61 6.06
N ALA A 82 -10.25 -9.35 7.32
CA ALA A 82 -11.62 -9.42 7.81
C ALA A 82 -12.42 -8.19 7.39
N ALA A 83 -13.74 -8.24 7.62
CA ALA A 83 -14.62 -7.12 7.36
C ALA A 83 -14.24 -5.94 8.29
N ALA A 84 -13.72 -4.88 7.72
CA ALA A 84 -13.34 -3.64 8.39
C ALA A 84 -12.95 -2.64 7.33
N THR A 85 -12.84 -1.38 7.68
CA THR A 85 -12.25 -0.39 6.78
C THR A 85 -10.74 -0.57 6.76
N LYS A 86 -10.16 -0.57 5.57
CA LYS A 86 -8.71 -0.60 5.39
C LYS A 86 -8.27 0.73 4.81
N ARG A 87 -7.16 1.23 5.29
CA ARG A 87 -6.46 2.35 4.69
C ARG A 87 -5.38 1.80 3.78
N VAL A 88 -5.34 2.29 2.57
CA VAL A 88 -4.36 1.88 1.56
C VAL A 88 -3.54 3.08 1.17
N PHE A 89 -2.23 2.99 1.29
CA PHE A 89 -1.36 4.11 0.98
C PHE A 89 -0.04 3.61 0.38
N LEU A 90 0.67 4.54 -0.25
CA LEU A 90 2.00 4.25 -0.81
C LEU A 90 3.02 4.14 0.32
N THR A 91 3.95 3.23 0.13
CA THR A 91 5.07 3.08 1.05
C THR A 91 6.30 2.59 0.27
N PHE A 92 7.36 2.29 0.99
CA PHE A 92 8.52 1.61 0.44
C PHE A 92 8.79 0.38 1.27
N SER A 93 9.00 -0.76 0.58
CA SER A 93 9.44 -1.98 1.26
C SER A 93 10.89 -1.84 1.71
N ALA A 94 11.32 -2.74 2.60
CA ALA A 94 12.71 -2.76 3.05
C ALA A 94 13.67 -2.97 1.88
N ASN A 95 13.31 -3.83 0.93
CA ASN A 95 14.13 -4.06 -0.26
C ASN A 95 14.25 -2.82 -1.12
N GLU A 96 13.14 -2.12 -1.36
CA GLU A 96 13.14 -0.89 -2.11
C GLU A 96 14.00 0.18 -1.44
N ILE A 97 13.92 0.28 -0.14
CA ILE A 97 14.76 1.22 0.62
C ILE A 97 16.22 0.86 0.46
N GLN A 98 16.57 -0.42 0.55
CA GLN A 98 17.96 -0.85 0.38
C GLN A 98 18.48 -0.62 -1.03
N ASP A 99 17.71 -1.00 -2.04
CA ASP A 99 18.13 -0.89 -3.43
C ASP A 99 18.20 0.55 -3.89
N LYS A 100 17.16 1.31 -3.64
CA LYS A 100 17.10 2.71 -4.01
C LYS A 100 17.80 3.61 -3.01
N GLY A 101 17.99 3.14 -1.80
CA GLY A 101 18.66 3.87 -0.75
C GLY A 101 20.08 4.25 -1.11
N GLN A 102 20.80 3.40 -1.81
CA GLN A 102 22.15 3.72 -2.27
C GLN A 102 22.16 4.83 -3.31
N ILE A 103 21.18 4.82 -4.21
CA ILE A 103 21.03 5.88 -5.21
C ILE A 103 20.57 7.17 -4.53
N PHE A 104 19.55 7.07 -3.71
CA PHE A 104 19.01 8.22 -3.00
C PHE A 104 19.95 8.75 -1.94
N ALA A 105 20.72 7.89 -1.29
CA ALA A 105 21.70 8.34 -0.31
C ALA A 105 22.72 9.28 -0.97
N ARG A 106 23.18 8.93 -2.17
CA ARG A 106 24.10 9.82 -2.91
C ARG A 106 23.42 11.09 -3.34
N ALA A 107 22.23 11.00 -3.91
CA ALA A 107 21.49 12.16 -4.35
C ALA A 107 21.10 13.03 -3.17
N SER A 108 20.62 12.44 -2.09
CA SER A 108 20.23 13.16 -0.89
C SER A 108 21.42 13.81 -0.19
N TYR A 109 22.55 13.13 -0.20
CA TYR A 109 23.78 13.68 0.33
C TYR A 109 24.15 14.98 -0.38
N LEU A 110 23.98 14.98 -1.70
CA LEU A 110 24.27 16.15 -2.51
C LEU A 110 23.19 17.21 -2.40
N ALA A 111 21.95 16.83 -2.15
CA ALA A 111 20.81 17.73 -2.14
C ALA A 111 20.39 18.18 -0.75
N LEU A 112 20.49 17.29 0.26
CA LEU A 112 19.95 17.53 1.60
C LEU A 112 21.05 17.73 2.64
N ASN A 113 22.21 17.34 2.34
CA ASN A 113 23.38 17.51 3.21
C ASN A 113 24.35 18.49 2.59
#